data_4c7a4b8acbc3a02470bec54db0e5a6b3
#
_entry.id   4c7a4b8acbc3a02470bec54db0e5a6b3
#
_cell.length_a   1.000
_cell.length_b   1.000
_cell.length_c   1.000
_cell.angle_alpha   90.00
_cell.angle_beta   90.00
_cell.angle_gamma   90.00
#
_symmetry.space_group_name_H-M   'P 1'
#
loop_
_entity.id
_entity.type
_entity.pdbx_description
1 polymer ?
#
loop_
_entity_poly.entity_id
_entity_poly.type
_entity_poly.pdbx_seq_one_letter_code
_entity_poly.pdbx_strand_id
1 'polypeptide(L)'
;MQAFYVRTGLFFLEGIMSDRFIGITPENIASEHLCCIIRTKKPHPGIEKKCAWLRDRLGEGHVFRKLDEKACVFIEYAPLESAWVPIVGDNYIYIYCLWVLSENKGKGYGRRLMESCIADAKAQGKSGVCMLGAKKQKAWLSDQSFAKKFGFETVDETENGYELLALSFDGTKPRFAENAKKETIDSKKLTVYYDAQCPFIPGRIESNRKFCEENGIDADFIEVDSLEKAKNLPCVFNNWAVFCGGKFITVNLLDERALKKLSDGGK
;
A
#
# COMPACT_ATOMS: atom_id res chain seq x y z
N MET A 1 -4.62 42.65 34.74
CA MET A 1 -3.76 41.52 34.34
C MET A 1 -4.34 40.92 33.05
N GLN A 2 -3.83 41.38 31.93
CA GLN A 2 -4.29 40.94 30.61
C GLN A 2 -3.48 39.67 30.22
N ALA A 3 -4.18 38.58 29.95
CA ALA A 3 -3.59 37.37 29.43
C ALA A 3 -3.30 37.51 27.91
N PHE A 4 -2.05 37.54 27.53
CA PHE A 4 -1.59 37.47 26.13
C PHE A 4 -1.76 36.03 25.62
N TYR A 5 -2.68 35.82 24.69
CA TYR A 5 -2.75 34.60 23.87
C TYR A 5 -1.68 34.72 22.79
N VAL A 6 -0.63 33.92 22.90
CA VAL A 6 0.36 33.71 21.84
C VAL A 6 -0.26 32.74 20.81
N ARG A 7 -0.81 33.29 19.74
CA ARG A 7 -1.05 32.56 18.49
C ARG A 7 0.26 32.53 17.73
N THR A 8 1.03 31.47 17.87
CA THR A 8 2.24 31.28 17.08
C THR A 8 2.07 30.13 16.10
N GLY A 9 2.15 30.45 14.82
CA GLY A 9 2.98 29.71 13.88
C GLY A 9 2.38 28.50 13.14
N LEU A 10 1.13 28.56 12.65
CA LEU A 10 0.62 27.54 11.71
C LEU A 10 0.27 28.12 10.31
N PHE A 11 0.79 29.27 9.95
CA PHE A 11 0.28 30.03 8.79
C PHE A 11 1.19 30.08 7.55
N PHE A 12 2.29 29.34 7.45
CA PHE A 12 3.22 29.52 6.33
C PHE A 12 3.41 28.35 5.36
N LEU A 13 2.70 27.22 5.52
CA LEU A 13 2.74 26.11 4.56
C LEU A 13 1.40 25.81 3.86
N GLU A 14 0.32 26.45 4.28
CA GLU A 14 -1.02 26.27 3.68
C GLU A 14 -1.17 26.94 2.29
N GLY A 15 -0.35 27.92 1.94
CA GLY A 15 -0.56 28.75 0.75
C GLY A 15 -0.19 28.14 -0.59
N ILE A 16 0.50 26.99 -0.67
CA ILE A 16 1.01 26.42 -1.94
C ILE A 16 0.34 25.08 -2.31
N MET A 17 -0.35 24.41 -1.40
CA MET A 17 -0.93 23.07 -1.63
C MET A 17 -2.45 23.00 -1.57
N SER A 18 -3.16 24.05 -1.14
CA SER A 18 -4.55 23.96 -0.72
C SER A 18 -5.58 23.74 -1.83
N ASP A 19 -5.31 24.14 -3.06
CA ASP A 19 -6.37 24.23 -4.06
C ASP A 19 -6.56 22.98 -4.93
N ARG A 20 -5.75 21.91 -4.75
CA ARG A 20 -5.81 20.73 -5.63
C ARG A 20 -5.80 19.36 -4.98
N PHE A 21 -5.47 19.24 -3.70
CA PHE A 21 -5.47 17.95 -3.01
C PHE A 21 -6.36 17.97 -1.78
N ILE A 22 -7.16 16.91 -1.63
CA ILE A 22 -8.00 16.67 -0.45
C ILE A 22 -7.59 15.38 0.24
N GLY A 23 -7.75 15.37 1.56
CA GLY A 23 -7.68 14.14 2.37
C GLY A 23 -9.05 13.47 2.42
N ILE A 24 -9.06 12.15 2.42
CA ILE A 24 -10.28 11.40 2.71
C ILE A 24 -10.52 11.40 4.21
N THR A 25 -11.75 11.69 4.59
CA THR A 25 -12.25 11.75 5.98
C THR A 25 -13.52 10.90 6.11
N PRO A 26 -13.98 10.59 7.34
CA PRO A 26 -15.26 9.90 7.54
C PRO A 26 -16.46 10.60 6.86
N GLU A 27 -16.41 11.92 6.72
CA GLU A 27 -17.50 12.73 6.15
C GLU A 27 -17.54 12.66 4.62
N ASN A 28 -16.37 12.60 3.96
CA ASN A 28 -16.31 12.64 2.49
C ASN A 28 -16.06 11.28 1.82
N ILE A 29 -15.68 10.25 2.58
CA ILE A 29 -15.32 8.93 2.04
C ILE A 29 -16.41 8.28 1.17
N ALA A 30 -17.68 8.58 1.42
CA ALA A 30 -18.80 8.02 0.67
C ALA A 30 -19.00 8.70 -0.69
N SER A 31 -18.54 9.92 -0.87
CA SER A 31 -18.72 10.73 -2.08
C SER A 31 -17.47 10.78 -2.95
N GLU A 32 -16.30 10.52 -2.39
CA GLU A 32 -15.04 10.62 -3.08
C GLU A 32 -14.59 9.29 -3.71
N HIS A 33 -13.84 9.34 -4.79
CA HIS A 33 -13.23 8.14 -5.33
C HIS A 33 -11.96 7.76 -4.55
N LEU A 34 -11.78 6.46 -4.31
CA LEU A 34 -10.76 5.93 -3.39
C LEU A 34 -9.63 5.17 -4.09
N CYS A 35 -9.53 5.21 -5.42
CA CYS A 35 -8.58 4.36 -6.12
C CYS A 35 -8.44 4.71 -7.60
N CYS A 36 -7.71 3.88 -8.33
CA CYS A 36 -7.56 3.96 -9.79
C CYS A 36 -8.79 3.48 -10.59
N ILE A 37 -9.81 2.88 -9.97
CA ILE A 37 -11.06 2.45 -10.64
C ILE A 37 -12.05 3.62 -10.75
N ILE A 38 -11.71 4.62 -11.56
CA ILE A 38 -12.59 5.80 -11.75
C ILE A 38 -13.28 5.83 -13.10
N ARG A 39 -12.87 4.96 -14.03
CA ARG A 39 -13.35 4.97 -15.42
C ARG A 39 -14.54 4.06 -15.68
N THR A 40 -14.89 3.20 -14.72
CA THR A 40 -16.04 2.32 -14.86
C THR A 40 -17.35 3.07 -14.63
N LYS A 41 -18.32 2.87 -15.51
CA LYS A 41 -19.69 3.40 -15.36
C LYS A 41 -20.55 2.54 -14.44
N LYS A 42 -20.11 1.30 -14.17
CA LYS A 42 -20.83 0.36 -13.30
C LYS A 42 -20.22 0.41 -11.89
N PRO A 43 -21.05 0.25 -10.86
CA PRO A 43 -20.54 0.04 -9.51
C PRO A 43 -19.55 -1.12 -9.51
N HIS A 44 -18.41 -0.94 -8.83
CA HIS A 44 -17.40 -1.98 -8.70
C HIS A 44 -17.41 -2.48 -7.25
N PRO A 45 -17.73 -3.78 -7.02
CA PRO A 45 -17.97 -4.30 -5.67
C PRO A 45 -16.75 -4.13 -4.74
N GLY A 46 -15.54 -4.10 -5.30
CA GLY A 46 -14.32 -3.85 -4.55
C GLY A 46 -14.21 -2.43 -3.98
N ILE A 47 -14.95 -1.46 -4.52
CA ILE A 47 -14.94 -0.08 -3.99
C ILE A 47 -15.64 -0.02 -2.63
N GLU A 48 -16.74 -0.73 -2.44
CA GLU A 48 -17.44 -0.80 -1.14
C GLU A 48 -16.55 -1.41 -0.07
N LYS A 49 -15.85 -2.52 -0.40
CA LYS A 49 -14.90 -3.15 0.51
C LYS A 49 -13.71 -2.26 0.84
N LYS A 50 -13.15 -1.56 -0.18
CA LYS A 50 -12.10 -0.55 0.05
C LYS A 50 -12.59 0.58 0.94
N CYS A 51 -13.81 1.07 0.71
CA CYS A 51 -14.41 2.14 1.51
C CYS A 51 -14.57 1.72 2.98
N ALA A 52 -15.08 0.51 3.23
CA ALA A 52 -15.20 -0.04 4.58
C ALA A 52 -13.80 -0.20 5.23
N TRP A 53 -12.88 -0.84 4.54
CA TRP A 53 -11.51 -1.04 5.02
C TRP A 53 -10.82 0.29 5.37
N LEU A 54 -10.90 1.29 4.49
CA LEU A 54 -10.29 2.60 4.71
C LEU A 54 -10.94 3.35 5.88
N ARG A 55 -12.28 3.29 5.99
CA ARG A 55 -12.99 3.94 7.09
C ARG A 55 -12.49 3.48 8.46
N ASP A 56 -12.28 2.17 8.62
CA ASP A 56 -11.75 1.60 9.85
C ASP A 56 -10.30 2.06 10.12
N ARG A 57 -9.52 2.27 9.06
CA ARG A 57 -8.10 2.68 9.17
C ARG A 57 -7.89 4.17 9.38
N LEU A 58 -8.85 5.03 9.02
CA LEU A 58 -8.72 6.49 9.23
C LEU A 58 -8.47 6.82 10.70
N GLY A 59 -9.13 6.12 11.64
CA GLY A 59 -8.93 6.27 13.08
C GLY A 59 -7.54 5.84 13.58
N GLU A 60 -6.79 5.07 12.77
CA GLU A 60 -5.44 4.58 13.07
C GLU A 60 -4.35 5.47 12.47
N GLY A 61 -4.72 6.64 11.93
CA GLY A 61 -3.79 7.57 11.28
C GLY A 61 -3.52 7.28 9.79
N HIS A 62 -4.30 6.39 9.19
CA HIS A 62 -4.21 6.12 7.75
C HIS A 62 -4.67 7.33 6.95
N VAL A 63 -3.90 7.71 5.93
CA VAL A 63 -4.17 8.85 5.06
C VAL A 63 -4.36 8.38 3.63
N PHE A 64 -5.45 8.79 3.02
CA PHE A 64 -5.65 8.73 1.58
C PHE A 64 -5.82 10.17 1.08
N ARG A 65 -4.85 10.66 0.30
CA ARG A 65 -4.84 12.01 -0.27
C ARG A 65 -4.93 11.93 -1.78
N LYS A 66 -5.85 12.67 -2.36
CA LYS A 66 -6.14 12.66 -3.80
C LYS A 66 -6.25 14.05 -4.38
N LEU A 67 -6.14 14.17 -5.71
CA LEU A 67 -6.51 15.39 -6.41
C LEU A 67 -8.00 15.70 -6.19
N ASP A 68 -8.34 16.97 -5.96
CA ASP A 68 -9.72 17.45 -5.79
C ASP A 68 -10.46 17.51 -7.12
N GLU A 69 -10.41 16.41 -7.85
CA GLU A 69 -11.08 16.18 -9.13
C GLU A 69 -11.34 14.68 -9.28
N LYS A 70 -12.21 14.31 -10.21
CA LYS A 70 -12.40 12.89 -10.59
C LYS A 70 -11.22 12.44 -11.47
N ALA A 71 -10.05 12.27 -10.85
CA ALA A 71 -8.81 11.87 -11.51
C ALA A 71 -8.10 10.80 -10.71
N CYS A 72 -7.42 9.88 -11.41
CA CYS A 72 -6.59 8.88 -10.75
C CYS A 72 -5.22 9.49 -10.41
N VAL A 73 -5.19 10.29 -9.35
CA VAL A 73 -4.01 10.95 -8.79
C VAL A 73 -4.15 10.91 -7.28
N PHE A 74 -3.40 10.02 -6.62
CA PHE A 74 -3.49 9.87 -5.17
C PHE A 74 -2.23 9.25 -4.57
N ILE A 75 -2.10 9.41 -3.26
CA ILE A 75 -1.16 8.70 -2.39
C ILE A 75 -1.90 8.14 -1.18
N GLU A 76 -1.50 6.97 -0.72
CA GLU A 76 -2.04 6.28 0.45
C GLU A 76 -0.90 5.84 1.36
N TYR A 77 -0.96 6.21 2.64
CA TYR A 77 0.07 5.92 3.63
C TYR A 77 -0.50 5.87 5.05
N ALA A 78 0.23 5.25 5.96
CA ALA A 78 -0.14 5.16 7.38
C ALA A 78 1.11 5.18 8.28
N PRO A 79 0.97 5.46 9.59
CA PRO A 79 2.00 5.15 10.56
C PRO A 79 2.42 3.68 10.44
N LEU A 80 3.73 3.40 10.44
CA LEU A 80 4.22 2.04 10.26
C LEU A 80 3.70 1.09 11.36
N GLU A 81 3.46 1.63 12.55
CA GLU A 81 2.96 0.89 13.70
C GLU A 81 1.56 0.30 13.41
N SER A 82 0.70 1.04 12.72
CA SER A 82 -0.65 0.63 12.32
C SER A 82 -0.73 0.11 10.89
N ALA A 83 0.37 0.14 10.14
CA ALA A 83 0.40 -0.37 8.77
C ALA A 83 0.33 -1.90 8.73
N TRP A 84 -0.53 -2.42 7.87
CA TRP A 84 -0.78 -3.87 7.70
C TRP A 84 0.29 -4.52 6.82
N VAL A 85 1.52 -4.41 7.27
CA VAL A 85 2.70 -4.94 6.58
C VAL A 85 3.69 -5.52 7.60
N PRO A 86 4.41 -6.61 7.29
CA PRO A 86 5.36 -7.25 8.19
C PRO A 86 6.71 -6.52 8.16
N ILE A 87 6.68 -5.24 8.52
CA ILE A 87 7.84 -4.36 8.63
C ILE A 87 7.90 -3.86 10.07
N VAL A 88 9.11 -3.81 10.63
CA VAL A 88 9.40 -3.28 11.94
C VAL A 88 10.31 -2.07 11.83
N GLY A 89 10.09 -1.11 12.69
CA GLY A 89 10.80 0.15 12.75
C GLY A 89 9.93 1.17 13.49
N ASP A 90 10.56 1.93 14.37
CA ASP A 90 9.82 2.87 15.20
C ASP A 90 9.65 4.18 14.47
N ASN A 91 8.43 4.74 14.60
CA ASN A 91 8.13 6.10 14.21
C ASN A 91 8.32 6.43 12.72
N TYR A 92 7.97 5.48 11.82
CA TYR A 92 7.98 5.67 10.37
C TYR A 92 6.57 5.87 9.80
N ILE A 93 6.49 6.43 8.60
CA ILE A 93 5.31 6.37 7.73
C ILE A 93 5.56 5.29 6.68
N TYR A 94 4.56 4.43 6.43
CA TYR A 94 4.58 3.45 5.34
C TYR A 94 3.70 3.91 4.19
N ILE A 95 4.24 3.99 2.96
CA ILE A 95 3.48 4.28 1.75
C ILE A 95 2.98 2.98 1.13
N TYR A 96 1.66 2.79 1.07
CA TYR A 96 1.02 1.66 0.39
C TYR A 96 0.98 1.83 -1.12
N CYS A 97 0.61 3.02 -1.58
CA CYS A 97 0.41 3.29 -2.99
C CYS A 97 0.60 4.78 -3.31
N LEU A 98 1.29 5.06 -4.42
CA LEU A 98 1.29 6.35 -5.09
C LEU A 98 0.99 6.13 -6.55
N TRP A 99 -0.08 6.73 -7.07
CA TRP A 99 -0.50 6.49 -8.43
C TRP A 99 -0.94 7.76 -9.14
N VAL A 100 -0.42 7.95 -10.36
CA VAL A 100 -0.79 9.04 -11.28
C VAL A 100 -1.05 8.44 -12.66
N LEU A 101 -2.29 8.52 -13.13
CA LEU A 101 -2.66 7.95 -14.41
C LEU A 101 -2.17 8.79 -15.61
N SER A 102 -2.11 8.17 -16.79
CA SER A 102 -1.43 8.64 -18.00
C SER A 102 -1.71 10.10 -18.37
N GLU A 103 -2.95 10.54 -18.36
CA GLU A 103 -3.38 11.90 -18.69
C GLU A 103 -2.91 12.98 -17.69
N ASN A 104 -2.51 12.53 -16.51
CA ASN A 104 -2.02 13.40 -15.42
C ASN A 104 -0.51 13.29 -15.21
N LYS A 105 0.17 12.40 -15.94
CA LYS A 105 1.63 12.31 -15.91
C LYS A 105 2.27 13.58 -16.47
N GLY A 106 3.44 13.91 -15.99
CA GLY A 106 4.20 15.11 -16.41
C GLY A 106 3.72 16.45 -15.81
N LYS A 107 2.56 16.47 -15.10
CA LYS A 107 2.02 17.68 -14.46
C LYS A 107 2.57 17.96 -13.06
N GLY A 108 3.55 17.18 -12.58
CA GLY A 108 4.15 17.34 -11.25
C GLY A 108 3.35 16.77 -10.08
N TYR A 109 2.17 16.19 -10.31
CA TYR A 109 1.31 15.69 -9.23
C TYR A 109 1.96 14.61 -8.36
N GLY A 110 2.69 13.66 -8.97
CA GLY A 110 3.39 12.62 -8.20
C GLY A 110 4.41 13.21 -7.24
N ARG A 111 5.18 14.21 -7.70
CA ARG A 111 6.14 14.95 -6.87
C ARG A 111 5.43 15.61 -5.69
N ARG A 112 4.38 16.37 -5.94
CA ARG A 112 3.62 17.08 -4.89
C ARG A 112 2.99 16.12 -3.87
N LEU A 113 2.47 14.96 -4.31
CA LEU A 113 1.94 13.92 -3.41
C LEU A 113 3.03 13.33 -2.51
N MET A 114 4.21 13.01 -3.07
CA MET A 114 5.34 12.51 -2.29
C MET A 114 5.85 13.58 -1.30
N GLU A 115 6.03 14.82 -1.76
CA GLU A 115 6.43 15.94 -0.91
C GLU A 115 5.43 16.18 0.23
N SER A 116 4.13 16.03 -0.04
CA SER A 116 3.10 16.15 1.00
C SER A 116 3.18 15.05 2.07
N CYS A 117 3.44 13.80 1.67
CA CYS A 117 3.66 12.70 2.60
C CYS A 117 4.91 12.92 3.46
N ILE A 118 6.01 13.37 2.84
CA ILE A 118 7.25 13.69 3.55
C ILE A 118 7.04 14.87 4.53
N ALA A 119 6.27 15.89 4.12
CA ALA A 119 5.95 17.01 4.98
C ALA A 119 5.10 16.59 6.19
N ASP A 120 4.09 15.75 5.97
CA ASP A 120 3.25 15.20 7.04
C ASP A 120 4.08 14.37 8.02
N ALA A 121 4.99 13.53 7.50
CA ALA A 121 5.88 12.72 8.33
C ALA A 121 6.77 13.60 9.21
N LYS A 122 7.37 14.66 8.65
CA LYS A 122 8.18 15.62 9.40
C LYS A 122 7.37 16.40 10.44
N ALA A 123 6.16 16.86 10.06
CA ALA A 123 5.27 17.59 10.97
C ALA A 123 4.81 16.75 12.17
N GLN A 124 4.70 15.43 11.99
CA GLN A 124 4.40 14.46 13.03
C GLN A 124 5.64 14.02 13.84
N GLY A 125 6.83 14.55 13.56
CA GLY A 125 8.08 14.14 14.20
C GLY A 125 8.47 12.69 13.91
N LYS A 126 8.10 12.17 12.72
CA LYS A 126 8.46 10.81 12.33
C LYS A 126 9.94 10.70 11.99
N SER A 127 10.50 9.52 12.19
CA SER A 127 11.90 9.20 11.87
C SER A 127 12.15 9.05 10.37
N GLY A 128 11.09 8.86 9.58
CA GLY A 128 11.22 8.74 8.13
C GLY A 128 9.97 8.20 7.44
N VAL A 129 10.14 7.90 6.16
CA VAL A 129 9.11 7.34 5.30
C VAL A 129 9.67 6.09 4.62
N CYS A 130 8.90 5.01 4.53
CA CYS A 130 9.32 3.77 3.87
C CYS A 130 8.24 3.20 2.95
N MET A 131 8.64 2.30 2.06
CA MET A 131 7.75 1.60 1.13
C MET A 131 8.37 0.30 0.62
N LEU A 132 7.53 -0.62 0.17
CA LEU A 132 7.97 -1.85 -0.50
C LEU A 132 8.40 -1.55 -1.94
N GLY A 133 9.58 -2.03 -2.30
CA GLY A 133 10.14 -2.02 -3.65
C GLY A 133 10.68 -3.39 -4.05
N ALA A 134 11.47 -3.44 -5.11
CA ALA A 134 12.16 -4.65 -5.54
C ALA A 134 13.39 -4.28 -6.39
N LYS A 135 14.42 -5.14 -6.48
CA LYS A 135 15.62 -4.93 -7.32
C LYS A 135 15.28 -4.64 -8.79
N LYS A 136 14.25 -5.31 -9.29
CA LYS A 136 13.63 -5.01 -10.59
C LYS A 136 12.18 -4.62 -10.35
N GLN A 137 11.71 -3.55 -11.02
CA GLN A 137 10.33 -3.10 -10.90
C GLN A 137 9.36 -4.27 -11.12
N LYS A 138 8.49 -4.50 -10.16
CA LYS A 138 7.43 -5.50 -10.23
C LYS A 138 6.09 -4.82 -10.47
N ALA A 139 5.20 -5.50 -11.18
CA ALA A 139 3.82 -5.07 -11.30
C ALA A 139 3.17 -4.91 -9.90
N TRP A 140 2.20 -4.04 -9.77
CA TRP A 140 1.47 -3.76 -8.52
C TRP A 140 2.28 -3.11 -7.38
N LEU A 141 3.55 -2.79 -7.61
CA LEU A 141 4.32 -1.94 -6.72
C LEU A 141 4.46 -0.52 -7.29
N SER A 142 4.48 0.47 -6.42
CA SER A 142 4.79 1.85 -6.79
C SER A 142 6.18 1.95 -7.41
N ASP A 143 6.38 2.92 -8.31
CA ASP A 143 7.65 3.09 -9.02
C ASP A 143 8.77 3.46 -8.04
N GLN A 144 9.66 2.50 -7.78
CA GLN A 144 10.80 2.67 -6.89
C GLN A 144 11.85 3.64 -7.43
N SER A 145 11.98 3.76 -8.76
CA SER A 145 12.91 4.72 -9.36
C SER A 145 12.46 6.15 -9.10
N PHE A 146 11.14 6.36 -9.00
CA PHE A 146 10.57 7.62 -8.59
C PHE A 146 10.88 7.93 -7.12
N ALA A 147 10.69 6.98 -6.19
CA ALA A 147 11.00 7.15 -4.78
C ALA A 147 12.50 7.45 -4.56
N LYS A 148 13.40 6.74 -5.26
CA LYS A 148 14.86 6.96 -5.19
C LYS A 148 15.26 8.39 -5.57
N LYS A 149 14.51 9.11 -6.43
CA LYS A 149 14.75 10.54 -6.73
C LYS A 149 14.47 11.48 -5.56
N PHE A 150 13.76 11.01 -4.53
CA PHE A 150 13.51 11.74 -3.28
C PHE A 150 14.50 11.36 -2.17
N GLY A 151 15.51 10.56 -2.49
CA GLY A 151 16.51 10.12 -1.51
C GLY A 151 16.13 8.84 -0.75
N PHE A 152 15.12 8.10 -1.22
CA PHE A 152 14.87 6.76 -0.68
C PHE A 152 16.03 5.83 -1.05
N GLU A 153 16.53 5.11 -0.06
CA GLU A 153 17.58 4.12 -0.21
C GLU A 153 17.04 2.73 0.15
N THR A 154 17.66 1.68 -0.40
CA THR A 154 17.40 0.31 0.04
C THR A 154 18.03 0.11 1.42
N VAL A 155 17.20 -0.19 2.43
CA VAL A 155 17.63 -0.38 3.82
C VAL A 155 17.58 -1.83 4.26
N ASP A 156 16.80 -2.67 3.59
CA ASP A 156 16.71 -4.11 3.83
C ASP A 156 16.22 -4.82 2.54
N GLU A 157 16.49 -6.14 2.44
CA GLU A 157 16.09 -6.94 1.28
C GLU A 157 15.75 -8.39 1.65
N THR A 158 14.99 -9.07 0.78
CA THR A 158 14.72 -10.51 0.87
C THR A 158 15.47 -11.27 -0.22
N GLU A 159 15.59 -12.59 -0.05
CA GLU A 159 16.24 -13.47 -1.04
C GLU A 159 15.54 -13.41 -2.42
N ASN A 160 14.21 -13.25 -2.45
CA ASN A 160 13.41 -13.09 -3.68
C ASN A 160 13.52 -11.71 -4.33
N GLY A 161 14.42 -10.85 -3.82
CA GLY A 161 14.77 -9.55 -4.40
C GLY A 161 13.72 -8.47 -4.20
N TYR A 162 12.88 -8.57 -3.15
CA TYR A 162 12.12 -7.43 -2.65
C TYR A 162 13.02 -6.55 -1.78
N GLU A 163 12.82 -5.25 -1.88
CA GLU A 163 13.59 -4.23 -1.17
C GLU A 163 12.66 -3.42 -0.28
N LEU A 164 13.12 -3.13 0.93
CA LEU A 164 12.54 -2.08 1.74
C LEU A 164 13.26 -0.78 1.43
N LEU A 165 12.53 0.16 0.87
CA LEU A 165 13.05 1.50 0.58
C LEU A 165 12.69 2.42 1.74
N ALA A 166 13.63 3.26 2.20
CA ALA A 166 13.37 4.24 3.23
C ALA A 166 14.10 5.56 2.97
N LEU A 167 13.41 6.65 3.31
CA LEU A 167 13.97 7.98 3.47
C LEU A 167 14.00 8.28 4.97
N SER A 168 15.18 8.17 5.58
CA SER A 168 15.38 8.47 7.00
C SER A 168 15.65 9.96 7.23
N PHE A 169 15.11 10.50 8.33
CA PHE A 169 15.35 11.89 8.75
C PHE A 169 16.33 11.99 9.90
N ASP A 170 16.56 10.91 10.64
CA ASP A 170 17.38 10.85 11.85
C ASP A 170 18.46 9.75 11.84
N GLY A 171 18.58 9.02 10.71
CA GLY A 171 19.55 7.94 10.53
C GLY A 171 19.06 6.57 11.00
N THR A 172 17.91 6.46 11.67
CA THR A 172 17.29 5.16 11.98
C THR A 172 16.83 4.46 10.71
N LYS A 173 16.69 3.15 10.73
CA LYS A 173 16.29 2.37 9.55
C LYS A 173 15.24 1.32 9.94
N PRO A 174 14.10 1.28 9.23
CA PRO A 174 13.17 0.17 9.36
C PRO A 174 13.76 -1.08 8.70
N ARG A 175 13.21 -2.26 9.02
CA ARG A 175 13.60 -3.53 8.42
C ARG A 175 12.38 -4.42 8.23
N PHE A 176 12.47 -5.40 7.36
CA PHE A 176 11.48 -6.47 7.33
C PHE A 176 11.47 -7.22 8.66
N ALA A 177 10.30 -7.65 9.10
CA ALA A 177 10.20 -8.53 10.25
C ALA A 177 10.87 -9.88 9.92
N GLU A 178 11.43 -10.55 10.91
CA GLU A 178 12.14 -11.84 10.71
C GLU A 178 11.23 -12.91 10.08
N ASN A 179 9.94 -12.92 10.46
CA ASN A 179 8.95 -13.80 9.84
C ASN A 179 8.78 -13.51 8.34
N ALA A 180 8.84 -12.24 7.92
CA ALA A 180 8.69 -11.88 6.52
C ALA A 180 9.81 -12.39 5.60
N LYS A 181 10.97 -12.67 6.15
CA LYS A 181 12.13 -13.23 5.44
C LYS A 181 12.12 -14.75 5.34
N LYS A 182 11.19 -15.44 6.01
CA LYS A 182 11.08 -16.91 5.94
C LYS A 182 10.68 -17.38 4.54
N GLU A 183 9.79 -16.66 3.89
CA GLU A 183 9.32 -16.91 2.52
C GLU A 183 8.82 -18.35 2.30
N THR A 184 8.41 -19.03 3.37
CA THR A 184 7.89 -20.39 3.37
C THR A 184 6.71 -20.58 4.31
N ILE A 185 5.82 -21.51 3.94
CA ILE A 185 4.69 -22.00 4.76
C ILE A 185 4.63 -23.53 4.71
N ASP A 186 3.94 -24.15 5.67
CA ASP A 186 3.80 -25.60 5.73
C ASP A 186 2.87 -26.16 4.64
N SER A 187 1.83 -25.41 4.30
CA SER A 187 0.88 -25.77 3.23
C SER A 187 1.57 -25.89 1.89
N LYS A 188 1.34 -27.01 1.18
CA LYS A 188 1.81 -27.21 -0.20
C LYS A 188 0.80 -26.77 -1.26
N LYS A 189 -0.38 -26.39 -0.84
CA LYS A 189 -1.42 -25.84 -1.73
C LYS A 189 -1.00 -24.50 -2.33
N LEU A 190 -1.69 -24.09 -3.37
CA LEU A 190 -1.70 -22.70 -3.78
C LEU A 190 -2.35 -21.88 -2.66
N THR A 191 -1.59 -21.00 -2.02
CA THR A 191 -2.09 -20.20 -0.89
C THR A 191 -1.96 -18.72 -1.21
N VAL A 192 -3.04 -17.98 -1.07
CA VAL A 192 -3.11 -16.54 -1.34
C VAL A 192 -3.53 -15.81 -0.07
N TYR A 193 -2.66 -14.94 0.43
CA TYR A 193 -2.97 -13.97 1.47
C TYR A 193 -3.41 -12.66 0.82
N TYR A 194 -4.47 -12.03 1.32
CA TYR A 194 -5.00 -10.80 0.75
C TYR A 194 -5.71 -9.94 1.81
N ASP A 195 -5.81 -8.64 1.54
CA ASP A 195 -6.67 -7.72 2.28
C ASP A 195 -7.53 -6.86 1.32
N ALA A 196 -8.35 -5.96 1.87
CA ALA A 196 -9.24 -5.10 1.10
C ALA A 196 -8.67 -3.70 0.80
N GLN A 197 -7.36 -3.48 1.00
CA GLN A 197 -6.72 -2.20 0.72
C GLN A 197 -6.84 -1.79 -0.75
N CYS A 198 -6.70 -2.72 -1.68
CA CYS A 198 -6.85 -2.46 -3.11
C CYS A 198 -8.21 -2.96 -3.62
N PRO A 199 -9.03 -2.12 -4.28
CA PRO A 199 -10.37 -2.49 -4.73
C PRO A 199 -10.40 -3.53 -5.86
N PHE A 200 -9.27 -3.82 -6.50
CA PHE A 200 -9.18 -4.92 -7.47
C PHE A 200 -9.17 -6.31 -6.82
N ILE A 201 -8.77 -6.39 -5.54
CA ILE A 201 -8.57 -7.67 -4.85
C ILE A 201 -9.88 -8.47 -4.68
N PRO A 202 -10.99 -7.91 -4.19
CA PRO A 202 -12.20 -8.70 -3.97
C PRO A 202 -12.71 -9.41 -5.22
N GLY A 203 -12.77 -8.69 -6.35
CA GLY A 203 -13.17 -9.31 -7.62
C GLY A 203 -12.15 -10.33 -8.14
N ARG A 204 -10.87 -10.12 -7.86
CA ARG A 204 -9.81 -11.07 -8.22
C ARG A 204 -9.90 -12.34 -7.39
N ILE A 205 -10.17 -12.23 -6.09
CA ILE A 205 -10.38 -13.40 -5.22
C ILE A 205 -11.57 -14.21 -5.70
N GLU A 206 -12.69 -13.57 -6.03
CA GLU A 206 -13.88 -14.25 -6.52
C GLU A 206 -13.59 -15.02 -7.83
N SER A 207 -12.99 -14.37 -8.84
CA SER A 207 -12.64 -15.02 -10.09
C SER A 207 -11.61 -16.15 -9.89
N ASN A 208 -10.61 -15.94 -9.05
CA ASN A 208 -9.58 -16.94 -8.79
C ASN A 208 -10.13 -18.17 -8.03
N ARG A 209 -11.02 -17.98 -7.05
CA ARG A 209 -11.70 -19.10 -6.37
C ARG A 209 -12.49 -19.95 -7.37
N LYS A 210 -13.36 -19.31 -8.15
CA LYS A 210 -14.15 -19.98 -9.18
C LYS A 210 -13.24 -20.73 -10.16
N PHE A 211 -12.19 -20.10 -10.66
CA PHE A 211 -11.24 -20.72 -11.57
C PHE A 211 -10.56 -21.97 -10.94
N CYS A 212 -10.11 -21.88 -9.70
CA CYS A 212 -9.50 -23.00 -9.00
C CYS A 212 -10.49 -24.18 -8.82
N GLU A 213 -11.73 -23.90 -8.43
CA GLU A 213 -12.79 -24.90 -8.31
C GLU A 213 -13.07 -25.60 -9.63
N GLU A 214 -13.27 -24.84 -10.73
CA GLU A 214 -13.55 -25.38 -12.06
C GLU A 214 -12.39 -26.19 -12.67
N ASN A 215 -11.16 -25.93 -12.23
CA ASN A 215 -9.97 -26.61 -12.74
C ASN A 215 -9.37 -27.64 -11.75
N GLY A 216 -10.04 -27.93 -10.63
CA GLY A 216 -9.57 -28.89 -9.63
C GLY A 216 -8.25 -28.48 -8.96
N ILE A 217 -7.98 -27.19 -8.86
CA ILE A 217 -6.78 -26.64 -8.20
C ILE A 217 -7.07 -26.49 -6.72
N ASP A 218 -6.35 -27.23 -5.87
CA ASP A 218 -6.46 -27.11 -4.42
C ASP A 218 -5.78 -25.81 -3.95
N ALA A 219 -6.60 -24.85 -3.52
CA ALA A 219 -6.14 -23.51 -3.18
C ALA A 219 -6.80 -22.95 -1.92
N ASP A 220 -6.00 -22.30 -1.08
CA ASP A 220 -6.44 -21.57 0.10
C ASP A 220 -6.36 -20.05 -0.15
N PHE A 221 -7.45 -19.34 0.14
CA PHE A 221 -7.52 -17.89 0.05
C PHE A 221 -7.77 -17.32 1.45
N ILE A 222 -6.74 -16.75 2.06
CA ILE A 222 -6.69 -16.35 3.47
C ILE A 222 -6.74 -14.82 3.55
N GLU A 223 -7.83 -14.33 4.14
CA GLU A 223 -7.98 -12.90 4.39
C GLU A 223 -7.09 -12.46 5.57
N VAL A 224 -6.32 -11.42 5.34
CA VAL A 224 -5.55 -10.71 6.36
C VAL A 224 -6.48 -9.66 6.94
N ASP A 225 -7.16 -10.02 8.02
CA ASP A 225 -8.29 -9.29 8.62
C ASP A 225 -7.93 -8.57 9.92
N SER A 226 -6.65 -8.63 10.32
CA SER A 226 -6.15 -7.96 11.51
C SER A 226 -4.71 -7.47 11.34
N LEU A 227 -4.35 -6.44 12.11
CA LEU A 227 -2.98 -5.93 12.19
C LEU A 227 -2.00 -7.01 12.64
N GLU A 228 -2.39 -7.82 13.65
CA GLU A 228 -1.57 -8.91 14.15
C GLU A 228 -1.25 -9.93 13.05
N LYS A 229 -2.27 -10.35 12.30
CA LYS A 229 -2.08 -11.28 11.17
C LYS A 229 -1.16 -10.68 10.10
N ALA A 230 -1.34 -9.40 9.75
CA ALA A 230 -0.50 -8.70 8.79
C ALA A 230 0.97 -8.62 9.24
N LYS A 231 1.21 -8.28 10.52
CA LYS A 231 2.56 -8.21 11.10
C LYS A 231 3.26 -9.57 11.18
N ASN A 232 2.51 -10.66 11.26
CA ASN A 232 3.04 -12.03 11.39
C ASN A 232 3.12 -12.80 10.06
N LEU A 233 2.86 -12.17 8.92
CA LEU A 233 2.96 -12.85 7.62
C LEU A 233 4.37 -13.36 7.35
N PRO A 234 4.51 -14.57 6.77
CA PRO A 234 5.81 -15.20 6.52
C PRO A 234 6.47 -14.74 5.20
N CYS A 235 6.10 -13.59 4.67
CA CYS A 235 6.63 -13.00 3.46
C CYS A 235 6.40 -11.49 3.46
N VAL A 236 7.05 -10.77 2.56
CA VAL A 236 6.70 -9.37 2.27
C VAL A 236 5.23 -9.29 1.81
N PHE A 237 4.57 -8.21 2.19
CA PHE A 237 3.15 -7.99 1.93
C PHE A 237 2.87 -6.51 1.75
N ASN A 238 1.97 -6.20 0.84
CA ASN A 238 1.42 -4.85 0.69
C ASN A 238 -0.12 -4.88 0.70
N ASN A 239 -0.72 -5.90 0.10
CA ASN A 239 -2.16 -6.21 0.10
C ASN A 239 -2.45 -7.58 -0.53
N TRP A 240 -1.42 -8.27 -1.01
CA TRP A 240 -1.51 -9.56 -1.71
C TRP A 240 -0.20 -10.32 -1.59
N ALA A 241 -0.27 -11.64 -1.37
CA ALA A 241 0.90 -12.51 -1.42
C ALA A 241 0.50 -13.92 -1.84
N VAL A 242 1.33 -14.58 -2.64
CA VAL A 242 1.08 -15.92 -3.19
C VAL A 242 2.18 -16.88 -2.79
N PHE A 243 1.77 -18.06 -2.34
CA PHE A 243 2.63 -19.21 -2.10
C PHE A 243 2.19 -20.38 -3.00
N CYS A 244 3.15 -21.18 -3.46
CA CYS A 244 2.90 -22.42 -4.17
C CYS A 244 3.94 -23.45 -3.75
N GLY A 245 3.51 -24.68 -3.45
CA GLY A 245 4.41 -25.73 -2.95
C GLY A 245 5.11 -25.38 -1.64
N GLY A 246 4.53 -24.49 -0.83
CA GLY A 246 5.08 -24.02 0.42
C GLY A 246 6.10 -22.89 0.30
N LYS A 247 6.35 -22.36 -0.90
CA LYS A 247 7.31 -21.26 -1.16
C LYS A 247 6.60 -19.99 -1.59
N PHE A 248 7.08 -18.86 -1.13
CA PHE A 248 6.62 -17.54 -1.56
C PHE A 248 6.98 -17.30 -3.03
N ILE A 249 6.01 -16.82 -3.79
CA ILE A 249 6.13 -16.58 -5.23
C ILE A 249 6.17 -15.09 -5.53
N THR A 250 5.17 -14.33 -5.06
CA THR A 250 5.02 -12.92 -5.47
C THR A 250 3.98 -12.17 -4.64
N VAL A 251 4.10 -10.84 -4.65
CA VAL A 251 3.03 -9.91 -4.25
C VAL A 251 2.22 -9.39 -5.44
N ASN A 252 2.48 -9.87 -6.65
CA ASN A 252 1.70 -9.48 -7.83
C ASN A 252 0.30 -10.09 -7.78
N LEU A 253 -0.70 -9.28 -8.07
CA LEU A 253 -2.08 -9.74 -8.20
C LEU A 253 -2.21 -10.64 -9.44
N LEU A 254 -2.33 -11.95 -9.23
CA LEU A 254 -2.36 -12.95 -10.30
C LEU A 254 -3.75 -13.06 -10.93
N ASP A 255 -3.77 -13.23 -12.24
CA ASP A 255 -4.95 -13.65 -13.00
C ASP A 255 -5.04 -15.18 -13.13
N GLU A 256 -6.12 -15.67 -13.69
CA GLU A 256 -6.40 -17.10 -13.89
C GLU A 256 -5.30 -17.80 -14.70
N ARG A 257 -4.77 -17.13 -15.74
CA ARG A 257 -3.68 -17.67 -16.57
C ARG A 257 -2.39 -17.87 -15.77
N ALA A 258 -2.05 -16.89 -14.93
CA ALA A 258 -0.88 -16.98 -14.07
C ALA A 258 -1.05 -18.05 -12.98
N LEU A 259 -2.25 -18.20 -12.41
CA LEU A 259 -2.57 -19.27 -11.46
C LEU A 259 -2.44 -20.64 -12.10
N LYS A 260 -2.97 -20.84 -13.31
CA LYS A 260 -2.84 -22.09 -14.04
C LYS A 260 -1.38 -22.47 -14.28
N LYS A 261 -0.57 -21.49 -14.72
CA LYS A 261 0.87 -21.71 -14.91
C LYS A 261 1.56 -22.16 -13.63
N LEU A 262 1.19 -21.59 -12.48
CA LEU A 262 1.75 -21.99 -11.19
C LEU A 262 1.33 -23.41 -10.79
N SER A 263 0.05 -23.76 -10.97
CA SER A 263 -0.47 -25.09 -10.63
C SER A 263 0.10 -26.19 -11.50
N ASP A 264 0.42 -25.90 -12.77
CA ASP A 264 1.03 -26.85 -13.73
C ASP A 264 2.55 -27.02 -13.49
N GLY A 265 3.10 -26.51 -12.39
CA GLY A 265 4.52 -26.65 -12.02
C GLY A 265 5.46 -25.68 -12.70
N GLY A 266 4.96 -24.59 -13.25
CA GLY A 266 5.80 -23.47 -13.73
C GLY A 266 6.68 -23.79 -14.93
N LYS A 267 6.28 -24.77 -15.80
CA LYS A 267 6.97 -25.09 -17.05
C LYS A 267 6.81 -24.01 -18.12
#